data_34c69ffa1ddbf94f548b2ea594697339
#
_entry.id   34c69ffa1ddbf94f548b2ea594697339
#
_cell.length_a   1.000
_cell.length_b   1.000
_cell.length_c   1.000
_cell.angle_alpha   90.00
_cell.angle_beta   90.00
_cell.angle_gamma   90.00
#
_symmetry.space_group_name_H-M   'P 1'
#
loop_
_entity.id
_entity.type
_entity.pdbx_description
1 polymer ?
#
loop_
_entity_poly.entity_id
_entity_poly.type
_entity_poly.pdbx_seq_one_letter_code
_entity_poly.pdbx_strand_id
1 'polypeptide(L)'
;MNPVVIDTNCLLQIISKKSPYRPIWDAFLTGRYDLCVSNEILDEYQEILGQQITPTIAENLVLLILNKSNVRLIEPHFRMELIKDDPDDNKFVDCAFAAG
;
A
#
# COMPACT_ATOMS: atom_id res chain seq x y z
N MET A 1 -8.22 9.35 12.16
CA MET A 1 -7.55 8.04 12.21
C MET A 1 -6.10 8.18 11.77
N ASN A 2 -5.26 7.26 12.19
CA ASN A 2 -3.83 7.35 11.88
C ASN A 2 -3.57 6.96 10.42
N PRO A 3 -2.87 7.81 9.65
CA PRO A 3 -2.45 7.44 8.30
C PRO A 3 -1.29 6.43 8.36
N VAL A 4 -1.37 5.40 7.52
CA VAL A 4 -0.38 4.33 7.46
C VAL A 4 0.00 4.09 6.01
N VAL A 5 1.29 3.95 5.76
CA VAL A 5 1.81 3.52 4.45
C VAL A 5 2.37 2.11 4.61
N ILE A 6 1.94 1.19 3.74
CA ILE A 6 2.35 -0.21 3.80
C ILE A 6 3.18 -0.52 2.56
N ASP A 7 4.42 -1.02 2.76
CA ASP A 7 5.22 -1.43 1.62
C ASP A 7 4.69 -2.74 1.01
N THR A 8 5.11 -3.03 -0.21
CA THR A 8 4.55 -4.16 -0.97
C THR A 8 4.85 -5.51 -0.31
N ASN A 9 6.02 -5.68 0.28
CA ASN A 9 6.36 -6.93 0.97
C ASN A 9 5.50 -7.15 2.20
N CYS A 10 5.26 -6.09 2.97
CA CYS A 10 4.35 -6.15 4.10
C CYS A 10 2.93 -6.45 3.66
N LEU A 11 2.48 -5.84 2.57
CA LEU A 11 1.15 -6.10 2.01
C LEU A 11 0.97 -7.57 1.66
N LEU A 12 1.97 -8.18 1.00
CA LEU A 12 1.94 -9.60 0.66
C LEU A 12 1.78 -10.48 1.90
N GLN A 13 2.39 -10.09 3.01
CA GLN A 13 2.31 -10.86 4.25
C GLN A 13 0.98 -10.71 4.97
N ILE A 14 0.39 -9.51 4.97
CA ILE A 14 -0.83 -9.25 5.74
C ILE A 14 -2.11 -9.71 5.06
N ILE A 15 -2.13 -9.88 3.73
CA ILE A 15 -3.34 -10.28 3.01
C ILE A 15 -3.60 -11.79 3.06
N SER A 16 -2.61 -12.60 3.42
CA SER A 16 -2.79 -14.05 3.52
C SER A 16 -3.63 -14.40 4.73
N LYS A 17 -4.66 -15.23 4.53
CA LYS A 17 -5.52 -15.68 5.62
C LYS A 17 -4.79 -16.52 6.66
N LYS A 18 -3.68 -17.15 6.27
CA LYS A 18 -2.88 -18.01 7.15
C LYS A 18 -1.75 -17.25 7.85
N SER A 19 -1.54 -15.99 7.52
CA SER A 19 -0.46 -15.19 8.09
C SER A 19 -0.78 -14.77 9.53
N PRO A 20 0.20 -14.79 10.44
CA PRO A 20 0.02 -14.22 11.77
C PRO A 20 -0.18 -12.70 11.74
N TYR A 21 0.12 -12.05 10.60
CA TYR A 21 -0.06 -10.61 10.42
C TYR A 21 -1.40 -10.24 9.78
N ARG A 22 -2.25 -11.22 9.51
CA ARG A 22 -3.58 -10.98 8.93
C ARG A 22 -4.42 -9.97 9.71
N PRO A 23 -4.34 -9.87 11.07
CA PRO A 23 -5.10 -8.86 11.82
C PRO A 23 -4.85 -7.43 11.35
N ILE A 24 -3.67 -7.12 10.78
CA ILE A 24 -3.38 -5.80 10.22
C ILE A 24 -4.28 -5.52 9.02
N TRP A 25 -4.47 -6.49 8.13
CA TRP A 25 -5.36 -6.37 6.99
C TRP A 25 -6.82 -6.27 7.42
N ASP A 26 -7.23 -7.10 8.38
CA ASP A 26 -8.59 -7.07 8.93
C ASP A 26 -8.89 -5.72 9.57
N ALA A 27 -7.92 -5.12 10.26
CA ALA A 27 -8.07 -3.77 10.82
C ALA A 27 -8.28 -2.72 9.73
N PHE A 28 -7.61 -2.84 8.58
CA PHE A 28 -7.85 -1.98 7.43
C PHE A 28 -9.27 -2.18 6.90
N LEU A 29 -9.71 -3.42 6.73
CA LEU A 29 -11.05 -3.73 6.21
C LEU A 29 -12.16 -3.19 7.11
N THR A 30 -11.91 -3.11 8.42
CA THR A 30 -12.89 -2.58 9.38
C THR A 30 -12.73 -1.07 9.65
N GLY A 31 -11.81 -0.41 8.93
CA GLY A 31 -11.66 1.04 8.99
C GLY A 31 -10.93 1.57 10.21
N ARG A 32 -10.08 0.77 10.85
CA ARG A 32 -9.38 1.18 12.08
C ARG A 32 -8.22 2.13 11.83
N TYR A 33 -7.72 2.20 10.60
CA TYR A 33 -6.71 3.17 10.20
C TYR A 33 -6.93 3.57 8.75
N ASP A 34 -6.31 4.66 8.33
CA ASP A 34 -6.35 5.10 6.95
C ASP A 34 -5.11 4.57 6.22
N LEU A 35 -5.33 3.92 5.08
CA LEU A 35 -4.24 3.50 4.22
C LEU A 35 -3.91 4.63 3.25
N CYS A 36 -2.66 5.10 3.27
CA CYS A 36 -2.18 6.11 2.35
C CYS A 36 -1.46 5.44 1.19
N VAL A 37 -1.83 5.81 -0.02
CA VAL A 37 -1.24 5.27 -1.24
C VAL A 37 -1.01 6.41 -2.22
N SER A 38 -0.06 6.21 -3.14
CA SER A 38 0.10 7.05 -4.32
C SER A 38 -0.15 6.20 -5.56
N ASN A 39 -0.25 6.82 -6.73
CA ASN A 39 -0.39 6.07 -7.98
C ASN A 39 0.79 5.14 -8.20
N GLU A 40 2.01 5.56 -7.86
CA GLU A 40 3.20 4.72 -7.98
C GLU A 40 3.12 3.49 -7.06
N ILE A 41 2.64 3.67 -5.83
CA ILE A 41 2.48 2.57 -4.86
C ILE A 41 1.41 1.59 -5.35
N LEU A 42 0.28 2.09 -5.85
CA LEU A 42 -0.78 1.24 -6.38
C LEU A 42 -0.29 0.43 -7.60
N ASP A 43 0.48 1.05 -8.48
CA ASP A 43 1.05 0.36 -9.63
C ASP A 43 1.98 -0.76 -9.19
N GLU A 44 2.82 -0.52 -8.18
CA GLU A 44 3.69 -1.56 -7.64
C GLU A 44 2.90 -2.67 -6.95
N TYR A 45 1.86 -2.33 -6.18
CA TYR A 45 1.00 -3.35 -5.58
C TYR A 45 0.43 -4.27 -6.65
N GLN A 46 -0.10 -3.68 -7.72
CA GLN A 46 -0.70 -4.46 -8.81
C GLN A 46 0.34 -5.33 -9.51
N GLU A 47 1.52 -4.78 -9.80
CA GLU A 47 2.58 -5.52 -10.47
C GLU A 47 3.06 -6.70 -9.63
N ILE A 48 3.45 -6.46 -8.39
CA ILE A 48 4.04 -7.48 -7.53
C ILE A 48 3.01 -8.52 -7.10
N LEU A 49 1.79 -8.10 -6.74
CA LEU A 49 0.72 -9.04 -6.42
C LEU A 49 0.36 -9.88 -7.64
N GLY A 50 0.38 -9.30 -8.83
CA GLY A 50 0.15 -10.02 -10.08
C GLY A 50 1.19 -11.09 -10.34
N GLN A 51 2.46 -10.82 -10.01
CA GLN A 51 3.55 -11.77 -10.17
C GLN A 51 3.54 -12.86 -9.09
N GLN A 52 3.25 -12.50 -7.84
CA GLN A 52 3.36 -13.41 -6.71
C GLN A 52 2.10 -14.25 -6.48
N ILE A 53 0.95 -13.77 -6.89
CA ILE A 53 -0.34 -14.46 -6.73
C ILE A 53 -0.95 -14.69 -8.12
N THR A 54 -1.84 -13.82 -8.55
CA THR A 54 -2.39 -13.81 -9.91
C THR A 54 -2.73 -12.38 -10.32
N PRO A 55 -2.71 -12.05 -11.63
CA PRO A 55 -3.14 -10.73 -12.09
C PRO A 55 -4.58 -10.38 -11.72
N THR A 56 -5.48 -11.36 -11.72
CA THR A 56 -6.88 -11.15 -11.37
C THR A 56 -7.04 -10.74 -9.91
N ILE A 57 -6.35 -11.44 -9.00
CA ILE A 57 -6.39 -11.12 -7.56
C ILE A 57 -5.77 -9.75 -7.33
N ALA A 58 -4.65 -9.43 -8.02
CA ALA A 58 -4.00 -8.12 -7.90
C ALA A 58 -4.95 -6.99 -8.29
N GLU A 59 -5.63 -7.13 -9.42
CA GLU A 59 -6.60 -6.13 -9.88
C GLU A 59 -7.74 -5.97 -8.88
N ASN A 60 -8.29 -7.08 -8.39
CA ASN A 60 -9.39 -7.04 -7.42
C ASN A 60 -8.98 -6.37 -6.11
N LEU A 61 -7.76 -6.61 -5.63
CA LEU A 61 -7.25 -5.98 -4.42
C LEU A 61 -7.06 -4.47 -4.60
N VAL A 62 -6.52 -4.04 -5.74
CA VAL A 62 -6.36 -2.62 -6.03
C VAL A 62 -7.73 -1.94 -6.12
N LEU A 63 -8.70 -2.55 -6.78
CA LEU A 63 -10.06 -2.01 -6.85
C LEU A 63 -10.72 -1.95 -5.47
N LEU A 64 -10.51 -2.95 -4.63
CA LEU A 64 -11.02 -2.94 -3.26
C LEU A 64 -10.42 -1.76 -2.49
N ILE A 65 -9.11 -1.56 -2.57
CA ILE A 65 -8.44 -0.45 -1.91
C ILE A 65 -9.02 0.89 -2.39
N LEU A 66 -9.17 1.07 -3.70
CA LEU A 66 -9.67 2.32 -4.26
C LEU A 66 -11.13 2.62 -3.88
N ASN A 67 -11.91 1.60 -3.54
CA ASN A 67 -13.31 1.77 -3.16
C ASN A 67 -13.53 1.90 -1.65
N LYS A 68 -12.49 1.73 -0.82
CA LYS A 68 -12.61 1.88 0.63
C LYS A 68 -12.59 3.35 1.02
N SER A 69 -13.44 3.74 1.97
CA SER A 69 -13.52 5.12 2.45
C SER A 69 -12.32 5.54 3.31
N ASN A 70 -11.59 4.57 3.86
CA ASN A 70 -10.40 4.81 4.68
C ASN A 70 -9.10 4.68 3.88
N VAL A 71 -9.13 5.05 2.63
CA VAL A 71 -7.95 5.13 1.76
C VAL A 71 -7.74 6.59 1.37
N ARG A 72 -6.51 7.07 1.54
CA ARG A 72 -6.10 8.40 1.12
C ARG A 72 -5.18 8.27 -0.09
N LEU A 73 -5.60 8.81 -1.23
CA LEU A 73 -4.76 8.90 -2.40
C LEU A 73 -3.90 10.15 -2.29
N ILE A 74 -2.61 9.96 -2.12
CA ILE A 74 -1.65 11.05 -1.89
C ILE A 74 -0.82 11.24 -3.15
N GLU A 75 -0.68 12.51 -3.57
CA GLU A 75 0.21 12.88 -4.66
C GLU A 75 1.30 13.79 -4.10
N PRO A 76 2.50 13.25 -3.83
CA PRO A 76 3.59 14.07 -3.32
C PRO A 76 3.97 15.16 -4.32
N HIS A 77 4.08 16.39 -3.83
CA HIS A 77 4.46 17.53 -4.68
C HIS A 77 5.95 17.56 -5.01
N PHE A 78 6.74 16.76 -4.31
CA PHE A 78 8.17 16.66 -4.54
C PHE A 78 8.66 15.27 -4.12
N ARG A 79 9.84 14.90 -4.62
CA ARG A 79 10.48 13.64 -4.26
C ARG A 79 11.67 13.91 -3.36
N MET A 80 11.78 13.14 -2.31
CA MET A 80 12.86 13.30 -1.34
C MET A 80 14.07 12.43 -1.63
N GLU A 81 13.89 11.32 -2.31
CA GLU A 81 14.97 10.38 -2.68
C GLU A 81 15.96 10.09 -1.54
N LEU A 82 15.40 9.82 -0.35
CA LEU A 82 16.18 9.57 0.85
C LEU A 82 16.91 8.23 0.81
N ILE A 83 16.41 7.28 0.04
CA ILE A 83 16.96 5.94 -0.10
C ILE A 83 17.64 5.86 -1.47
N LYS A 84 18.98 6.05 -1.48
CA LYS A 84 19.74 6.10 -2.72
C LYS A 84 20.05 4.72 -3.30
N ASP A 85 20.16 3.71 -2.44
CA ASP A 85 20.53 2.36 -2.86
C ASP A 85 19.34 1.58 -3.42
N ASP A 86 18.12 2.00 -3.09
CA ASP A 86 16.89 1.39 -3.59
C ASP A 86 15.90 2.49 -3.95
N PRO A 87 15.96 3.04 -5.19
CA PRO A 87 15.07 4.11 -5.60
C PRO A 87 13.58 3.74 -5.57
N ASP A 88 13.26 2.44 -5.70
CA ASP A 88 11.87 1.98 -5.68
C ASP A 88 11.19 2.21 -4.32
N ASP A 89 11.97 2.26 -3.23
CA ASP A 89 11.40 2.51 -1.91
C ASP A 89 11.14 4.00 -1.63
N ASN A 90 11.71 4.90 -2.43
CA ASN A 90 11.52 6.34 -2.23
C ASN A 90 10.06 6.77 -2.37
N LYS A 91 9.26 6.09 -3.20
CA LYS A 91 7.84 6.40 -3.35
C LYS A 91 7.05 6.22 -2.05
N PHE A 92 7.44 5.26 -1.21
CA PHE A 92 6.81 5.05 0.10
C PHE A 92 7.18 6.17 1.06
N VAL A 93 8.45 6.58 1.06
CA VAL A 93 8.93 7.71 1.87
C VAL A 93 8.22 9.00 1.43
N ASP A 94 8.15 9.26 0.13
CA ASP A 94 7.50 10.45 -0.42
C ASP A 94 6.02 10.49 -0.04
N CYS A 95 5.33 9.36 -0.16
CA CYS A 95 3.93 9.25 0.20
C CYS A 95 3.71 9.48 1.70
N ALA A 96 4.54 8.88 2.54
CA ALA A 96 4.44 9.04 3.98
C ALA A 96 4.68 10.50 4.39
N PHE A 97 5.67 11.17 3.78
CA PHE A 97 5.96 12.57 4.05
C PHE A 97 4.79 13.47 3.65
N ALA A 98 4.21 13.26 2.48
CA ALA A 98 3.08 14.05 2.00
C ALA A 98 1.81 13.83 2.80
N ALA A 99 1.63 12.64 3.37
CA ALA A 99 0.47 12.32 4.21
C ALA A 99 0.55 12.96 5.60
N GLY A 100 1.73 13.38 6.00
CA GLY A 100 1.95 14.02 7.28
C GLY A 100 2.05 13.08 8.43
#